data_64049059aadbce0566e70625848ae10b
#
_entry.id   64049059aadbce0566e70625848ae10b
#
_cell.length_a   1.000
_cell.length_b   1.000
_cell.length_c   1.000
_cell.angle_alpha   90.00
_cell.angle_beta   90.00
_cell.angle_gamma   90.00
#
_symmetry.space_group_name_H-M   'P 1'
#
loop_
_entity.id
_entity.type
_entity.pdbx_description
1 polymer ?
#
loop_
_entity_poly.entity_id
_entity_poly.type
_entity_poly.pdbx_seq_one_letter_code
_entity_poly.pdbx_strand_id
1 'polypeptide(L)' 'MMYQDSIDQAGEKAALAMAFLQRHRLAAHPVNFTVAYDYISGVNASLCQTIEQKLAARIVFDDFVMAELYSNFI' A
#
# COMPACT_ATOMS: atom_id res chain seq x y z
N MET A 1 -10.99 6.08 8.15
CA MET A 1 -9.73 6.81 8.32
C MET A 1 -9.72 8.09 7.51
N MET A 2 -9.15 9.13 8.06
CA MET A 2 -9.08 10.41 7.36
C MET A 2 -7.64 10.72 6.98
N TYR A 3 -7.45 11.10 5.73
CA TYR A 3 -6.15 11.54 5.24
C TYR A 3 -6.05 13.04 5.42
N GLN A 4 -4.96 13.48 6.05
CA GLN A 4 -4.77 14.91 6.36
C GLN A 4 -3.55 15.48 5.65
N ASP A 5 -3.15 14.86 4.56
CA ASP A 5 -2.02 15.31 3.79
C ASP A 5 -2.37 16.57 2.98
N SER A 6 -1.39 17.44 2.82
CA SER A 6 -1.50 18.52 1.85
C SER A 6 -1.52 17.95 0.43
N ILE A 7 -1.87 18.78 -0.55
CA ILE A 7 -1.84 18.37 -1.96
C ILE A 7 -0.44 17.87 -2.34
N ASP A 8 0.60 18.59 -1.91
CA ASP A 8 1.97 18.20 -2.25
C ASP A 8 2.38 16.89 -1.57
N GLN A 9 2.03 16.74 -0.29
CA GLN A 9 2.33 15.50 0.44
C GLN A 9 1.57 14.32 -0.14
N ALA A 10 0.31 14.50 -0.46
CA ALA A 10 -0.49 13.43 -1.07
C ALA A 10 0.06 13.07 -2.45
N GLY A 11 0.51 14.07 -3.22
CA GLY A 11 1.12 13.81 -4.52
C GLY A 11 2.40 12.99 -4.42
N GLU A 12 3.26 13.32 -3.45
CA GLU A 12 4.48 12.55 -3.22
C GLU A 12 4.18 11.11 -2.80
N LYS A 13 3.23 10.94 -1.89
CA LYS A 13 2.84 9.61 -1.44
C LYS A 13 2.19 8.81 -2.56
N ALA A 14 1.37 9.46 -3.38
CA ALA A 14 0.75 8.81 -4.53
C ALA A 14 1.80 8.31 -5.52
N ALA A 15 2.84 9.11 -5.78
CA ALA A 15 3.92 8.70 -6.66
C ALA A 15 4.66 7.47 -6.12
N LEU A 16 4.94 7.46 -4.82
CA LEU A 16 5.59 6.31 -4.18
C LEU A 16 4.69 5.07 -4.15
N ALA A 17 3.39 5.28 -3.95
CA ALA A 17 2.42 4.18 -4.00
C ALA A 17 2.36 3.57 -5.40
N MET A 18 2.35 4.41 -6.44
CA MET A 18 2.38 3.93 -7.82
C MET A 18 3.67 3.17 -8.11
N ALA A 19 4.80 3.65 -7.62
CA ALA A 19 6.08 2.95 -7.80
C ALA A 19 6.05 1.57 -7.13
N PHE A 20 5.45 1.47 -5.96
CA PHE A 20 5.27 0.19 -5.28
C PHE A 20 4.45 -0.78 -6.12
N LEU A 21 3.31 -0.30 -6.64
CA LEU A 21 2.44 -1.13 -7.47
C LEU A 21 3.16 -1.59 -8.74
N GLN A 22 3.88 -0.69 -9.41
CA GLN A 22 4.62 -1.01 -10.61
C GLN A 22 5.72 -2.04 -10.34
N ARG A 23 6.43 -1.88 -9.22
CA ARG A 23 7.48 -2.83 -8.82
C ARG A 23 6.93 -4.24 -8.66
N HIS A 24 5.73 -4.36 -8.12
CA HIS A 24 5.10 -5.65 -7.86
C HIS A 24 4.12 -6.07 -8.95
N ARG A 25 4.07 -5.33 -10.05
CA ARG A 25 3.22 -5.62 -11.22
C ARG A 25 1.75 -5.71 -10.85
N LEU A 26 1.32 -4.78 -10.01
CA LEU A 26 -0.06 -4.70 -9.54
C LEU A 26 -0.79 -3.58 -10.28
N ALA A 27 -2.05 -3.84 -10.65
CA ALA A 27 -2.89 -2.81 -11.27
C ALA A 27 -3.21 -1.72 -10.23
N ALA A 28 -3.32 -0.47 -10.70
CA ALA A 28 -3.54 0.67 -9.82
C ALA A 28 -5.04 0.91 -9.56
N HIS A 29 -5.83 -0.15 -9.46
CA HIS A 29 -7.23 0.03 -9.08
C HIS A 29 -7.35 0.37 -7.58
N PRO A 30 -8.54 0.85 -7.12
CA PRO A 30 -8.65 1.46 -5.79
C PRO A 30 -8.20 0.60 -4.62
N VAL A 31 -8.49 -0.69 -4.61
CA VAL A 31 -8.07 -1.57 -3.51
C VAL A 31 -6.54 -1.60 -3.41
N ASN A 32 -5.87 -1.86 -4.51
CA ASN A 32 -4.41 -1.93 -4.53
C ASN A 32 -3.79 -0.58 -4.22
N PHE A 33 -4.34 0.49 -4.77
CA PHE A 33 -3.82 1.82 -4.52
C PHE A 33 -3.98 2.21 -3.05
N THR A 34 -5.13 1.91 -2.44
CA THR A 34 -5.37 2.24 -1.03
C THR A 34 -4.37 1.53 -0.13
N VAL A 35 -4.14 0.25 -0.35
CA VAL A 35 -3.16 -0.51 0.45
C VAL A 35 -1.76 0.08 0.28
N ALA A 36 -1.35 0.35 -0.96
CA ALA A 36 -0.02 0.91 -1.23
C ALA A 36 0.11 2.31 -0.62
N TYR A 37 -0.91 3.16 -0.75
CA TYR A 37 -0.88 4.51 -0.21
C TYR A 37 -0.79 4.48 1.33
N ASP A 38 -1.57 3.62 1.97
CA ASP A 38 -1.55 3.52 3.43
C ASP A 38 -0.22 2.98 3.93
N TYR A 39 0.38 2.04 3.19
CA TYR A 39 1.71 1.54 3.52
C TYR A 39 2.75 2.65 3.44
N ILE A 40 2.76 3.41 2.35
CA ILE A 40 3.71 4.51 2.16
C ILE A 40 3.50 5.60 3.22
N SER A 41 2.25 5.87 3.59
CA SER A 41 1.92 6.88 4.60
C SER A 41 2.39 6.50 6.00
N GLY A 42 2.53 5.22 6.28
CA GLY A 42 2.96 4.76 7.59
C GLY A 42 1.93 4.96 8.69
N VAL A 43 0.68 5.24 8.35
CA VAL A 43 -0.38 5.54 9.34
C VAL A 43 -0.93 4.31 10.03
N ASN A 44 -0.70 3.14 9.45
CA ASN A 44 -1.19 1.87 10.01
C ASN A 44 0.02 0.98 10.28
N ALA A 45 0.45 0.96 11.53
CA ALA A 45 1.66 0.24 11.91
C ALA A 45 1.55 -1.26 11.65
N SER A 46 0.37 -1.84 11.91
CA SER A 46 0.16 -3.28 11.70
C SER A 46 0.23 -3.64 10.21
N LEU A 47 -0.37 -2.81 9.36
CA LEU A 47 -0.28 -3.01 7.91
C LEU A 47 1.17 -2.92 7.44
N CYS A 48 1.89 -1.90 7.86
CA CYS A 48 3.29 -1.70 7.47
C CYS A 48 4.14 -2.89 7.90
N GLN A 49 3.97 -3.36 9.13
CA GLN A 49 4.72 -4.50 9.63
C GLN A 49 4.42 -5.75 8.83
N THR A 50 3.16 -6.00 8.53
CA THR A 50 2.76 -7.17 7.76
C THR A 50 3.33 -7.14 6.35
N ILE A 51 3.28 -5.98 5.69
CA ILE A 51 3.85 -5.84 4.34
C ILE A 51 5.36 -6.06 4.38
N GLU A 52 6.05 -5.48 5.38
CA GLU A 52 7.50 -5.64 5.47
C GLU A 52 7.91 -7.07 5.76
N GLN A 53 7.13 -7.79 6.54
CA GLN A 53 7.33 -9.22 6.76
C GLN A 53 7.19 -10.01 5.46
N LYS A 54 6.17 -9.68 4.66
CA LYS A 54 5.96 -10.33 3.37
C LYS A 54 7.08 -10.02 2.39
N LEU A 55 7.57 -8.78 2.38
CA LEU A 55 8.70 -8.39 1.54
C LEU A 55 9.96 -9.16 1.94
N ALA A 56 10.22 -9.28 3.23
CA ALA A 56 11.39 -10.00 3.75
C ALA A 56 11.31 -11.49 3.42
N ALA A 57 10.11 -12.06 3.41
CA ALA A 57 9.87 -13.45 3.07
C ALA A 57 9.79 -13.68 1.55
N ARG A 58 9.94 -12.62 0.75
CA ARG A 58 9.88 -12.66 -0.71
C ARG A 58 8.57 -13.23 -1.23
N ILE A 59 7.48 -12.91 -0.54
CA ILE A 59 6.14 -13.27 -0.98
C ILE A 59 5.83 -12.47 -2.25
N VAL A 60 5.26 -13.14 -3.24
CA VAL A 60 4.80 -12.47 -4.45
C VAL A 60 3.49 -11.78 -4.14
N PHE A 61 3.44 -10.46 -4.36
CA PHE A 61 2.21 -9.69 -4.18
C PHE A 61 1.36 -9.85 -5.43
N ASP A 62 0.11 -10.22 -5.24
CA ASP A 62 -0.88 -10.31 -6.31
C ASP A 62 -2.19 -9.71 -5.81
N ASP A 63 -3.21 -9.71 -6.65
CA ASP A 63 -4.50 -9.11 -6.29
C ASP A 63 -5.13 -9.79 -5.08
N PHE A 64 -4.92 -11.09 -4.92
CA PHE A 64 -5.44 -11.81 -3.77
C PHE A 64 -4.78 -11.32 -2.47
N VAL A 65 -3.46 -11.20 -2.46
CA VAL A 65 -2.72 -10.70 -1.29
C VAL A 65 -3.16 -9.28 -0.97
N MET A 66 -3.30 -8.42 -1.98
CA MET A 66 -3.71 -7.04 -1.77
C MET A 66 -5.14 -6.95 -1.23
N ALA A 67 -6.05 -7.76 -1.74
CA ALA A 67 -7.43 -7.80 -1.25
C ALA A 67 -7.49 -8.26 0.21
N GLU A 68 -6.66 -9.22 0.58
CA GLU A 68 -6.56 -9.70 1.95
C GLU A 68 -6.04 -8.63 2.89
N LEU A 69 -5.01 -7.91 2.47
CA LEU A 69 -4.46 -6.80 3.25
C LEU A 69 -5.50 -5.70 3.43
N TYR A 70 -6.22 -5.37 2.37
CA TYR A 70 -7.30 -4.39 2.45
C TYR A 70 -8.36 -4.83 3.46
N SER A 71 -8.82 -6.07 3.34
CA SER A 71 -9.87 -6.60 4.21
C SER A 71 -9.45 -6.65 5.68
N ASN A 72 -8.19 -6.96 5.95
CA ASN A 72 -7.71 -7.15 7.32
C ASN A 72 -7.32 -5.84 8.00
N PHE A 73 -6.91 -4.82 7.25
CA PHE A 73 -6.30 -3.63 7.85
C PHE A 73 -7.00 -2.33 7.48
N ILE A 74 -7.88 -2.32 6.51
CA ILE A 74 -8.57 -1.13 6.06
C ILE A 74 -10.07 -1.32 6.12
#